data_93068f662b2f774c24161a01593f774a
#
_entry.id   93068f662b2f774c24161a01593f774a
#
_cell.length_a   1.000
_cell.length_b   1.000
_cell.length_c   1.000
_cell.angle_alpha   90.00
_cell.angle_beta   90.00
_cell.angle_gamma   90.00
#
_symmetry.space_group_name_H-M   'P 1'
#
loop_
_entity.id
_entity.type
_entity.pdbx_description
1 polymer ?
#
loop_
_entity_poly.entity_id
_entity_poly.type
_entity_poly.pdbx_seq_one_letter_code
_entity_poly.pdbx_strand_id
1 'polypeptide(L)'
;MFELNQLEQLLAVAECGTLSGAAERLHLSQPALSRSMQKLEGELQVALFERQKNKISLNGNGKLAVELARRVVEQANNMIEQVRAFDRSQRTILIGSCAPAPLWELGSWASGIYPDMTVSSEMKENETLLDGLKKGTYQCVILPYPIEDPDLYGFPFETEQLYFSLPPAHPLSSEKGLYFKDIDGETILLLSQIGFWKKLCD
;
A
#
# COMPACT_ATOMS: atom_id res chain seq x y z
N MET A 1 12.68 -3.21 30.27
CA MET A 1 12.38 -2.60 28.98
C MET A 1 11.23 -3.39 28.37
N PHE A 2 10.17 -2.75 27.88
CA PHE A 2 9.01 -3.43 27.28
C PHE A 2 9.36 -4.04 25.92
N GLU A 3 8.59 -5.02 25.51
CA GLU A 3 8.72 -5.74 24.24
C GLU A 3 7.72 -5.21 23.20
N LEU A 4 8.06 -5.24 21.92
CA LEU A 4 7.17 -4.78 20.83
C LEU A 4 5.82 -5.51 20.86
N ASN A 5 5.84 -6.81 21.14
CA ASN A 5 4.64 -7.63 21.29
C ASN A 5 3.68 -7.10 22.38
N GLN A 6 4.19 -6.51 23.47
CA GLN A 6 3.34 -5.90 24.48
C GLN A 6 2.62 -4.65 23.98
N LEU A 7 3.25 -3.89 23.07
CA LEU A 7 2.61 -2.76 22.41
C LEU A 7 1.51 -3.22 21.44
N GLU A 8 1.75 -4.26 20.64
CA GLU A 8 0.74 -4.87 19.77
C GLU A 8 -0.46 -5.38 20.57
N GLN A 9 -0.21 -6.01 21.72
CA GLN A 9 -1.24 -6.46 22.64
C GLN A 9 -2.04 -5.30 23.24
N LEU A 10 -1.38 -4.20 23.59
CA LEU A 10 -2.04 -2.98 24.08
C LEU A 10 -2.96 -2.40 22.99
N LEU A 11 -2.51 -2.35 21.75
CA LEU A 11 -3.31 -1.91 20.60
C LEU A 11 -4.55 -2.80 20.41
N ALA A 12 -4.38 -4.12 20.46
CA ALA A 12 -5.49 -5.05 20.35
C ALA A 12 -6.52 -4.88 21.50
N VAL A 13 -6.05 -4.65 22.74
CA VAL A 13 -6.94 -4.37 23.88
C VAL A 13 -7.71 -3.07 23.67
N ALA A 14 -7.06 -2.03 23.14
CA ALA A 14 -7.69 -0.76 22.84
C ALA A 14 -8.78 -0.88 21.75
N GLU A 15 -8.54 -1.68 20.73
CA GLU A 15 -9.47 -1.90 19.61
C GLU A 15 -10.66 -2.80 20.00
N CYS A 16 -10.40 -3.88 20.74
CA CYS A 16 -11.44 -4.82 21.16
C CYS A 16 -12.25 -4.32 22.35
N GLY A 17 -11.76 -3.33 23.11
CA GLY A 17 -12.41 -2.78 24.31
C GLY A 17 -12.51 -3.74 25.49
N THR A 18 -12.05 -4.99 25.37
CA THR A 18 -12.03 -6.01 26.43
C THR A 18 -10.80 -6.88 26.33
N LEU A 19 -10.29 -7.34 27.50
CA LEU A 19 -9.18 -8.32 27.53
C LEU A 19 -9.55 -9.67 26.92
N SER A 20 -10.80 -10.11 27.06
CA SER A 20 -11.25 -11.40 26.52
C SER A 20 -11.29 -11.36 24.99
N GLY A 21 -11.89 -10.32 24.38
CA GLY A 21 -11.92 -10.16 22.95
C GLY A 21 -10.54 -9.97 22.31
N ALA A 22 -9.66 -9.20 23.00
CA ALA A 22 -8.28 -9.06 22.54
C ALA A 22 -7.49 -10.37 22.63
N ALA A 23 -7.68 -11.14 23.70
CA ALA A 23 -7.03 -12.43 23.87
C ALA A 23 -7.48 -13.45 22.79
N GLU A 24 -8.77 -13.50 22.48
CA GLU A 24 -9.31 -14.31 21.39
C GLU A 24 -8.69 -13.93 20.04
N ARG A 25 -8.68 -12.63 19.70
CA ARG A 25 -8.09 -12.11 18.47
C ARG A 25 -6.60 -12.43 18.32
N LEU A 26 -5.86 -12.40 19.45
CA LEU A 26 -4.42 -12.68 19.48
C LEU A 26 -4.09 -14.16 19.69
N HIS A 27 -5.09 -15.03 19.77
CA HIS A 27 -4.93 -16.46 20.08
C HIS A 27 -4.16 -16.71 21.38
N LEU A 28 -4.41 -15.86 22.39
CA LEU A 28 -3.82 -15.96 23.72
C LEU A 28 -4.87 -16.33 24.77
N SER A 29 -4.43 -16.87 25.90
CA SER A 29 -5.30 -16.94 27.06
C SER A 29 -5.47 -15.57 27.71
N GLN A 30 -6.69 -15.23 28.17
CA GLN A 30 -6.95 -13.97 28.84
C GLN A 30 -6.03 -13.73 30.07
N PRO A 31 -5.70 -14.75 30.91
CA PRO A 31 -4.72 -14.55 31.98
C PRO A 31 -3.30 -14.22 31.49
N ALA A 32 -2.89 -14.75 30.32
CA ALA A 32 -1.59 -14.42 29.73
C ALA A 32 -1.55 -12.97 29.26
N LEU A 33 -2.59 -12.52 28.53
CA LEU A 33 -2.69 -11.13 28.11
C LEU A 33 -2.77 -10.15 29.29
N SER A 34 -3.54 -10.50 30.32
CA SER A 34 -3.63 -9.69 31.55
C SER A 34 -2.26 -9.51 32.24
N ARG A 35 -1.48 -10.60 32.34
CA ARG A 35 -0.11 -10.52 32.91
C ARG A 35 0.82 -9.68 32.04
N SER A 36 0.70 -9.80 30.72
CA SER A 36 1.49 -8.98 29.79
C SER A 36 1.19 -7.49 29.94
N MET A 37 -0.08 -7.11 30.05
CA MET A 37 -0.47 -5.71 30.30
C MET A 37 0.03 -5.21 31.66
N GLN A 38 -0.03 -6.03 32.71
CA GLN A 38 0.54 -5.69 34.01
C GLN A 38 2.07 -5.50 33.97
N LYS A 39 2.78 -6.35 33.21
CA LYS A 39 4.22 -6.18 32.97
C LYS A 39 4.51 -4.86 32.27
N LEU A 40 3.73 -4.51 31.25
CA LEU A 40 3.86 -3.23 30.54
C LEU A 40 3.62 -2.02 31.44
N GLU A 41 2.56 -2.05 32.29
CA GLU A 41 2.32 -1.03 33.33
C GLU A 41 3.51 -0.91 34.32
N GLY A 42 4.07 -2.04 34.75
CA GLY A 42 5.24 -2.07 35.59
C GLY A 42 6.50 -1.48 34.96
N GLU A 43 6.75 -1.74 33.69
CA GLU A 43 7.87 -1.16 32.93
C GLU A 43 7.70 0.35 32.70
N LEU A 44 6.48 0.80 32.46
CA LEU A 44 6.16 2.22 32.31
C LEU A 44 6.01 2.96 33.65
N GLN A 45 5.93 2.23 34.78
CA GLN A 45 5.71 2.74 36.12
C GLN A 45 4.43 3.58 36.28
N VAL A 46 3.44 3.34 35.46
CA VAL A 46 2.11 3.99 35.49
C VAL A 46 1.02 3.00 35.16
N ALA A 47 -0.16 3.19 35.77
CA ALA A 47 -1.35 2.45 35.35
C ALA A 47 -1.86 2.96 33.97
N LEU A 48 -2.19 2.06 33.10
CA LEU A 48 -2.78 2.33 31.80
C LEU A 48 -4.30 2.11 31.79
N PHE A 49 -4.80 1.31 32.75
CA PHE A 49 -6.18 0.88 32.78
C PHE A 49 -6.89 1.33 34.08
N GLU A 50 -8.16 1.65 33.94
CA GLU A 50 -9.11 1.77 35.05
C GLU A 50 -9.83 0.44 35.20
N ARG A 51 -9.77 -0.13 36.42
CA ARG A 51 -10.45 -1.38 36.76
C ARG A 51 -11.82 -1.06 37.38
N GLN A 52 -12.88 -1.22 36.64
CA GLN A 52 -14.24 -1.26 37.15
C GLN A 52 -14.73 -2.71 37.25
N LYS A 53 -15.68 -2.98 38.18
CA LYS A 53 -16.12 -4.32 38.64
C LYS A 53 -16.29 -5.40 37.56
N ASN A 54 -16.43 -5.07 36.24
CA ASN A 54 -16.53 -6.00 35.11
C ASN A 54 -16.06 -5.37 33.77
N LYS A 55 -15.38 -4.22 33.80
CA LYS A 55 -14.86 -3.55 32.59
C LYS A 55 -13.45 -3.07 32.83
N ILE A 56 -12.62 -3.28 31.84
CA ILE A 56 -11.32 -2.62 31.75
C ILE A 56 -11.43 -1.51 30.71
N SER A 57 -11.05 -0.31 31.09
CA SER A 57 -11.02 0.83 30.17
C SER A 57 -9.67 1.53 30.25
N LEU A 58 -9.22 2.11 29.17
CA LEU A 58 -8.01 2.91 29.15
C LEU A 58 -8.21 4.20 29.92
N ASN A 59 -7.32 4.51 30.87
CA ASN A 59 -7.22 5.82 31.49
C ASN A 59 -6.47 6.82 30.58
N GLY A 60 -6.20 8.03 31.04
CA GLY A 60 -5.49 9.05 30.28
C GLY A 60 -4.08 8.58 29.82
N ASN A 61 -3.32 7.92 30.72
CA ASN A 61 -2.00 7.35 30.38
C ASN A 61 -2.13 6.25 29.33
N GLY A 62 -3.16 5.39 29.43
CA GLY A 62 -3.43 4.32 28.50
C GLY A 62 -3.74 4.84 27.08
N LYS A 63 -4.53 5.91 26.97
CA LYS A 63 -4.83 6.55 25.68
C LYS A 63 -3.56 7.10 25.02
N LEU A 64 -2.73 7.80 25.78
CA LEU A 64 -1.44 8.29 25.30
C LEU A 64 -0.51 7.14 24.93
N ALA A 65 -0.45 6.09 25.76
CA ALA A 65 0.38 4.91 25.48
C ALA A 65 -0.04 4.21 24.18
N VAL A 66 -1.34 4.10 23.89
CA VAL A 66 -1.87 3.54 22.63
C VAL A 66 -1.44 4.38 21.42
N GLU A 67 -1.55 5.71 21.50
CA GLU A 67 -1.10 6.61 20.42
C GLU A 67 0.40 6.41 20.13
N LEU A 68 1.23 6.41 21.17
CA LEU A 68 2.68 6.21 21.02
C LEU A 68 3.03 4.79 20.55
N ALA A 69 2.36 3.78 21.11
CA ALA A 69 2.55 2.38 20.73
C ALA A 69 2.27 2.15 19.22
N ARG A 70 1.23 2.78 18.67
CA ARG A 70 0.92 2.71 17.24
C ARG A 70 2.09 3.19 16.39
N ARG A 71 2.67 4.33 16.72
CA ARG A 71 3.84 4.87 16.02
C ARG A 71 5.06 3.96 16.10
N VAL A 72 5.32 3.37 17.26
CA VAL A 72 6.47 2.45 17.44
C VAL A 72 6.28 1.17 16.64
N VAL A 73 5.09 0.56 16.67
CA VAL A 73 4.79 -0.65 15.90
C VAL A 73 4.86 -0.36 14.39
N GLU A 74 4.34 0.77 13.95
CA GLU A 74 4.43 1.20 12.55
C GLU A 74 5.88 1.37 12.10
N GLN A 75 6.72 2.03 12.90
CA GLN A 75 8.15 2.20 12.60
C GLN A 75 8.91 0.87 12.58
N ALA A 76 8.58 -0.06 13.47
CA ALA A 76 9.17 -1.40 13.46
C ALA A 76 8.80 -2.18 12.18
N ASN A 77 7.55 -2.11 11.76
CA ASN A 77 7.09 -2.72 10.50
C ASN A 77 7.75 -2.06 9.28
N ASN A 78 7.86 -0.73 9.27
CA ASN A 78 8.55 0.00 8.21
C ASN A 78 10.03 -0.40 8.09
N MET A 79 10.73 -0.57 9.22
CA MET A 79 12.11 -1.05 9.22
C MET A 79 12.23 -2.43 8.55
N ILE A 80 11.34 -3.37 8.88
CA ILE A 80 11.33 -4.72 8.28
C ILE A 80 11.13 -4.62 6.77
N GLU A 81 10.16 -3.82 6.33
CA GLU A 81 9.87 -3.65 4.90
C GLU A 81 11.03 -2.99 4.14
N GLN A 82 11.67 -1.97 4.71
CA GLN A 82 12.81 -1.29 4.10
C GLN A 82 14.03 -2.22 3.95
N VAL A 83 14.34 -3.03 4.98
CA VAL A 83 15.43 -4.01 4.91
C VAL A 83 15.15 -5.07 3.84
N ARG A 84 13.91 -5.56 3.76
CA ARG A 84 13.49 -6.50 2.72
C ARG A 84 13.52 -5.88 1.32
N ALA A 85 13.08 -4.62 1.19
CA ALA A 85 13.12 -3.89 -0.07
C ALA A 85 14.55 -3.69 -0.54
N PHE A 86 15.47 -3.33 0.37
CA PHE A 86 16.90 -3.20 0.07
C PHE A 86 17.49 -4.53 -0.43
N ASP A 87 17.24 -5.65 0.26
CA ASP A 87 17.71 -6.97 -0.19
C ASP A 87 17.18 -7.34 -1.59
N ARG A 88 15.88 -7.08 -1.84
CA ARG A 88 15.29 -7.29 -3.18
C ARG A 88 15.93 -6.41 -4.25
N SER A 89 16.19 -5.13 -3.94
CA SER A 89 16.77 -4.18 -4.90
C SER A 89 18.17 -4.54 -5.36
N GLN A 90 18.88 -5.36 -4.61
CA GLN A 90 20.18 -5.87 -5.01
C GLN A 90 20.10 -6.90 -6.15
N ARG A 91 18.92 -7.45 -6.43
CA ARG A 91 18.71 -8.55 -7.39
C ARG A 91 17.55 -8.33 -8.33
N THR A 92 16.67 -7.38 -8.03
CA THR A 92 15.44 -7.17 -8.78
C THR A 92 15.16 -5.68 -8.95
N ILE A 93 14.84 -5.28 -10.17
CA ILE A 93 14.25 -3.98 -10.48
C ILE A 93 12.74 -4.20 -10.54
N LEU A 94 12.00 -3.66 -9.59
CA LEU A 94 10.54 -3.72 -9.59
C LEU A 94 9.97 -2.37 -10.05
N ILE A 95 9.21 -2.42 -11.15
CA ILE A 95 8.60 -1.25 -11.78
C ILE A 95 7.09 -1.27 -11.51
N GLY A 96 6.57 -0.22 -10.89
CA GLY A 96 5.14 -0.04 -10.71
C GLY A 96 4.56 0.89 -11.76
N SER A 97 3.36 0.63 -12.27
CA SER A 97 2.70 1.54 -13.22
C SER A 97 1.21 1.66 -12.99
N CYS A 98 0.70 2.85 -13.28
CA CYS A 98 -0.73 3.13 -13.32
C CYS A 98 -1.38 2.68 -14.64
N ALA A 99 -0.59 2.32 -15.67
CA ALA A 99 -1.06 1.92 -16.99
C ALA A 99 -0.19 0.80 -17.59
N PRO A 100 -0.72 -0.04 -18.48
CA PRO A 100 -0.01 -1.19 -19.02
C PRO A 100 1.05 -0.85 -20.06
N ALA A 101 0.80 0.11 -20.95
CA ALA A 101 1.66 0.36 -22.10
C ALA A 101 3.09 0.76 -21.72
N PRO A 102 3.33 1.67 -20.78
CA PRO A 102 4.67 2.04 -20.38
C PRO A 102 5.50 0.87 -19.80
N LEU A 103 4.83 -0.15 -19.24
CA LEU A 103 5.53 -1.32 -18.69
C LEU A 103 6.21 -2.17 -19.77
N TRP A 104 5.62 -2.25 -20.96
CA TRP A 104 6.16 -3.06 -22.05
C TRP A 104 7.49 -2.48 -22.56
N GLU A 105 7.56 -1.17 -22.71
CA GLU A 105 8.76 -0.48 -23.17
C GLU A 105 9.83 -0.44 -22.08
N LEU A 106 9.48 0.05 -20.91
CA LEU A 106 10.43 0.22 -19.81
C LEU A 106 11.00 -1.11 -19.30
N GLY A 107 10.17 -2.17 -19.26
CA GLY A 107 10.62 -3.51 -18.88
C GLY A 107 11.66 -4.07 -19.83
N SER A 108 11.43 -3.94 -21.15
CA SER A 108 12.38 -4.38 -22.17
C SER A 108 13.68 -3.59 -22.12
N TRP A 109 13.58 -2.27 -21.99
CA TRP A 109 14.74 -1.38 -21.90
C TRP A 109 15.58 -1.65 -20.64
N ALA A 110 14.94 -1.79 -19.46
CA ALA A 110 15.61 -2.06 -18.21
C ALA A 110 16.34 -3.42 -18.23
N SER A 111 15.73 -4.45 -18.80
CA SER A 111 16.36 -5.77 -18.95
C SER A 111 17.61 -5.72 -19.87
N GLY A 112 17.60 -4.83 -20.87
CA GLY A 112 18.76 -4.64 -21.74
C GLY A 112 19.94 -3.94 -21.06
N ILE A 113 19.66 -2.99 -20.16
CA ILE A 113 20.71 -2.24 -19.44
C ILE A 113 21.26 -3.03 -18.23
N TYR A 114 20.39 -3.78 -17.56
CA TYR A 114 20.72 -4.52 -16.34
C TYR A 114 20.55 -6.04 -16.56
N PRO A 115 21.39 -6.68 -17.38
CA PRO A 115 21.23 -8.10 -17.74
C PRO A 115 21.38 -9.06 -16.56
N ASP A 116 22.08 -8.64 -15.51
CA ASP A 116 22.29 -9.45 -14.29
C ASP A 116 21.19 -9.27 -13.24
N MET A 117 20.20 -8.42 -13.50
CA MET A 117 19.09 -8.18 -12.59
C MET A 117 17.78 -8.77 -13.14
N THR A 118 16.95 -9.26 -12.24
CA THR A 118 15.58 -9.61 -12.59
C THR A 118 14.75 -8.31 -12.72
N VAL A 119 14.17 -8.06 -13.89
CA VAL A 119 13.21 -6.97 -14.07
C VAL A 119 11.81 -7.54 -13.92
N SER A 120 11.04 -6.98 -13.02
CA SER A 120 9.64 -7.34 -12.76
C SER A 120 8.78 -6.08 -12.77
N SER A 121 7.50 -6.23 -13.12
CA SER A 121 6.59 -5.09 -13.16
C SER A 121 5.20 -5.48 -12.69
N GLU A 122 4.48 -4.52 -12.12
CA GLU A 122 3.07 -4.69 -11.76
C GLU A 122 2.28 -3.39 -11.89
N MET A 123 0.96 -3.55 -12.07
CA MET A 123 0.03 -2.40 -12.06
C MET A 123 -0.65 -2.28 -10.71
N LYS A 124 -0.70 -1.06 -10.20
CA LYS A 124 -1.39 -0.70 -8.95
C LYS A 124 -2.02 0.69 -9.06
N GLU A 125 -2.86 1.01 -8.10
CA GLU A 125 -3.40 2.36 -7.92
C GLU A 125 -2.28 3.35 -7.55
N ASN A 126 -2.44 4.61 -7.95
CA ASN A 126 -1.42 5.65 -7.82
C ASN A 126 -0.91 5.84 -6.39
N GLU A 127 -1.81 5.80 -5.40
CA GLU A 127 -1.45 5.94 -3.98
C GLU A 127 -0.55 4.80 -3.51
N THR A 128 -0.88 3.56 -3.91
CA THR A 128 -0.10 2.36 -3.60
C THR A 128 1.30 2.43 -4.25
N LEU A 129 1.36 2.91 -5.50
CA LEU A 129 2.62 3.08 -6.22
C LEU A 129 3.53 4.10 -5.54
N LEU A 130 2.97 5.25 -5.17
CA LEU A 130 3.74 6.31 -4.51
C LEU A 130 4.22 5.91 -3.12
N ASP A 131 3.37 5.27 -2.34
CA ASP A 131 3.74 4.72 -1.02
C ASP A 131 4.83 3.65 -1.15
N GLY A 132 4.69 2.74 -2.11
CA GLY A 132 5.69 1.71 -2.39
C GLY A 132 7.02 2.27 -2.87
N LEU A 133 7.03 3.36 -3.66
CA LEU A 133 8.26 4.06 -4.05
C LEU A 133 8.96 4.67 -2.84
N LYS A 134 8.23 5.37 -1.97
CA LYS A 134 8.76 5.97 -0.73
C LYS A 134 9.31 4.93 0.24
N LYS A 135 8.73 3.73 0.28
CA LYS A 135 9.18 2.59 1.09
C LYS A 135 10.30 1.77 0.43
N GLY A 136 10.70 2.11 -0.80
CA GLY A 136 11.73 1.37 -1.55
C GLY A 136 11.25 0.02 -2.09
N THR A 137 9.95 -0.24 -2.11
CA THR A 137 9.37 -1.44 -2.74
C THR A 137 9.57 -1.40 -4.24
N TYR A 138 9.28 -0.25 -4.87
CA TYR A 138 9.55 0.01 -6.28
C TYR A 138 10.83 0.82 -6.43
N GLN A 139 11.65 0.50 -7.43
CA GLN A 139 12.78 1.29 -7.85
C GLN A 139 12.36 2.40 -8.81
N CYS A 140 11.25 2.18 -9.51
CA CYS A 140 10.66 3.16 -10.42
C CYS A 140 9.13 3.00 -10.40
N VAL A 141 8.40 4.12 -10.50
CA VAL A 141 6.95 4.11 -10.71
C VAL A 141 6.56 5.07 -11.84
N ILE A 142 5.50 4.70 -12.56
CA ILE A 142 4.91 5.52 -13.62
C ILE A 142 3.55 5.98 -13.14
N LEU A 143 3.36 7.30 -13.14
CA LEU A 143 2.15 7.98 -12.66
C LEU A 143 1.61 8.90 -13.75
N PRO A 144 0.29 9.19 -13.79
CA PRO A 144 -0.33 10.02 -14.82
C PRO A 144 -0.21 11.52 -14.54
N TYR A 145 0.60 11.92 -13.56
CA TYR A 145 0.81 13.30 -13.15
C TYR A 145 2.22 13.48 -12.58
N PRO A 146 2.78 14.69 -12.64
CA PRO A 146 4.06 14.99 -12.00
C PRO A 146 3.94 14.96 -10.48
N ILE A 147 5.03 14.59 -9.81
CA ILE A 147 5.14 14.60 -8.34
C ILE A 147 6.06 15.73 -7.94
N GLU A 148 5.61 16.58 -7.00
CA GLU A 148 6.40 17.59 -6.32
C GLU A 148 6.77 17.08 -4.92
N ASP A 149 7.84 16.31 -4.83
CA ASP A 149 8.36 15.76 -3.57
C ASP A 149 9.89 15.93 -3.59
N PRO A 150 10.49 16.58 -2.58
CA PRO A 150 11.93 16.85 -2.56
C PRO A 150 12.81 15.59 -2.49
N ASP A 151 12.24 14.48 -2.01
CA ASP A 151 12.96 13.21 -1.87
C ASP A 151 12.80 12.29 -3.09
N LEU A 152 12.00 12.72 -4.09
CA LEU A 152 11.75 11.94 -5.29
C LEU A 152 12.24 12.67 -6.54
N TYR A 153 12.82 11.91 -7.46
CA TYR A 153 13.23 12.43 -8.76
C TYR A 153 12.22 12.00 -9.82
N GLY A 154 11.60 12.97 -10.50
CA GLY A 154 10.59 12.72 -11.52
C GLY A 154 10.89 13.45 -12.83
N PHE A 155 10.59 12.83 -13.96
CA PHE A 155 10.64 13.43 -15.28
C PHE A 155 9.56 12.86 -16.20
N PRO A 156 9.13 13.60 -17.23
CA PRO A 156 8.18 13.10 -18.21
C PRO A 156 8.76 11.89 -18.95
N PHE A 157 8.00 10.82 -19.03
CA PHE A 157 8.41 9.60 -19.72
C PHE A 157 7.79 9.54 -21.11
N GLU A 158 6.45 9.52 -21.19
CA GLU A 158 5.71 9.34 -22.43
C GLU A 158 4.33 10.00 -22.34
N THR A 159 3.67 10.18 -23.49
CA THR A 159 2.27 10.60 -23.58
C THR A 159 1.45 9.47 -24.17
N GLU A 160 0.53 8.92 -23.40
CA GLU A 160 -0.42 7.92 -23.87
C GLU A 160 -1.63 8.57 -24.55
N GLN A 161 -2.15 7.90 -25.58
CA GLN A 161 -3.39 8.25 -26.23
C GLN A 161 -4.30 7.03 -26.30
N LEU A 162 -5.59 7.24 -26.09
CA LEU A 162 -6.59 6.19 -26.21
C LEU A 162 -7.07 6.11 -27.66
N TYR A 163 -7.03 4.92 -28.25
CA TYR A 163 -7.50 4.65 -29.59
C TYR A 163 -8.62 3.61 -29.59
N PHE A 164 -9.56 3.79 -30.50
CA PHE A 164 -10.55 2.76 -30.83
C PHE A 164 -10.09 1.97 -32.05
N SER A 165 -10.08 0.64 -31.93
CA SER A 165 -9.88 -0.25 -33.05
C SER A 165 -11.24 -0.67 -33.61
N LEU A 166 -11.52 -0.34 -34.84
CA LEU A 166 -12.78 -0.65 -35.52
C LEU A 166 -12.54 -1.66 -36.66
N PRO A 167 -13.49 -2.59 -36.91
CA PRO A 167 -13.45 -3.41 -38.13
C PRO A 167 -13.48 -2.52 -39.36
N PRO A 168 -12.80 -2.89 -40.46
CA PRO A 168 -12.81 -2.08 -41.70
C PRO A 168 -14.20 -1.79 -42.27
N ALA A 169 -15.16 -2.67 -42.00
CA ALA A 169 -16.56 -2.51 -42.45
C ALA A 169 -17.42 -1.64 -41.52
N HIS A 170 -16.86 -1.15 -40.42
CA HIS A 170 -17.61 -0.33 -39.46
C HIS A 170 -17.91 1.05 -40.05
N PRO A 171 -19.13 1.62 -39.89
CA PRO A 171 -19.49 2.92 -40.47
C PRO A 171 -18.54 4.06 -40.08
N LEU A 172 -17.98 4.01 -38.88
CA LEU A 172 -17.05 5.02 -38.34
C LEU A 172 -15.56 4.75 -38.68
N SER A 173 -15.26 3.70 -39.45
CA SER A 173 -13.86 3.30 -39.74
C SER A 173 -13.08 4.30 -40.59
N SER A 174 -13.79 5.18 -41.33
CA SER A 174 -13.19 6.25 -42.14
C SER A 174 -12.96 7.56 -41.40
N GLU A 175 -13.46 7.67 -40.18
CA GLU A 175 -13.31 8.88 -39.38
C GLU A 175 -11.88 9.03 -38.85
N LYS A 176 -11.35 10.25 -38.86
CA LYS A 176 -9.99 10.56 -38.36
C LYS A 176 -9.90 10.65 -36.85
N GLY A 177 -11.01 10.75 -36.17
CA GLY A 177 -11.13 10.82 -34.72
C GLY A 177 -12.58 10.65 -34.32
N LEU A 178 -12.78 10.09 -33.11
CA LEU A 178 -14.10 9.82 -32.54
C LEU A 178 -14.21 10.48 -31.18
N TYR A 179 -15.39 10.97 -30.87
CA TYR A 179 -15.77 11.35 -29.52
C TYR A 179 -16.54 10.22 -28.87
N PHE A 180 -16.53 10.14 -27.55
CA PHE A 180 -17.31 9.13 -26.83
C PHE A 180 -18.80 9.09 -27.22
N LYS A 181 -19.40 10.24 -27.48
CA LYS A 181 -20.78 10.33 -27.95
C LYS A 181 -21.04 9.65 -29.34
N ASP A 182 -20.01 9.50 -30.16
CA ASP A 182 -20.12 8.91 -31.52
C ASP A 182 -20.17 7.38 -31.42
N ILE A 183 -19.79 6.81 -30.30
CA ILE A 183 -19.80 5.37 -30.03
C ILE A 183 -20.83 5.00 -28.94
N ASP A 184 -21.71 5.93 -28.57
CA ASP A 184 -22.78 5.68 -27.61
C ASP A 184 -23.75 4.61 -28.15
N GLY A 185 -23.99 3.57 -27.34
CA GLY A 185 -24.80 2.41 -27.74
C GLY A 185 -24.06 1.31 -28.47
N GLU A 186 -22.78 1.48 -28.82
CA GLU A 186 -21.95 0.43 -29.42
C GLU A 186 -21.47 -0.60 -28.36
N THR A 187 -21.26 -1.82 -28.86
CA THR A 187 -20.66 -2.88 -28.00
C THR A 187 -19.14 -2.82 -28.13
N ILE A 188 -18.48 -2.44 -27.02
CA ILE A 188 -17.03 -2.26 -26.97
C ILE A 188 -16.38 -3.44 -26.27
N LEU A 189 -15.35 -4.04 -26.86
CA LEU A 189 -14.44 -4.97 -26.21
C LEU A 189 -13.34 -4.18 -25.50
N LEU A 190 -13.39 -4.15 -24.18
CA LEU A 190 -12.44 -3.43 -23.34
C LEU A 190 -11.62 -4.40 -22.49
N LEU A 191 -10.31 -4.20 -22.44
CA LEU A 191 -9.46 -4.89 -21.45
C LEU A 191 -9.86 -4.46 -20.05
N SER A 192 -10.03 -5.42 -19.14
CA SER A 192 -10.42 -5.13 -17.76
C SER A 192 -9.33 -4.42 -16.94
N GLN A 193 -8.07 -4.54 -17.37
CA GLN A 193 -6.91 -3.98 -16.66
C GLN A 193 -6.21 -2.94 -17.57
N ILE A 194 -6.80 -1.77 -17.69
CA ILE A 194 -6.26 -0.63 -18.43
C ILE A 194 -5.79 0.52 -17.54
N GLY A 195 -5.62 0.23 -16.26
CA GLY A 195 -5.12 1.20 -15.29
C GLY A 195 -6.04 2.41 -15.12
N PHE A 196 -5.47 3.59 -15.08
CA PHE A 196 -6.20 4.85 -14.87
C PHE A 196 -7.22 5.18 -15.99
N TRP A 197 -7.05 4.62 -17.17
CA TRP A 197 -7.98 4.78 -18.29
C TRP A 197 -9.37 4.19 -18.01
N LYS A 198 -9.47 3.24 -17.08
CA LYS A 198 -10.75 2.59 -16.74
C LYS A 198 -11.82 3.60 -16.36
N LYS A 199 -11.46 4.60 -15.56
CA LYS A 199 -12.40 5.65 -15.12
C LYS A 199 -12.96 6.53 -16.25
N LEU A 200 -12.31 6.53 -17.41
CA LEU A 200 -12.78 7.25 -18.61
C LEU A 200 -13.61 6.37 -19.53
N CYS A 201 -13.54 5.04 -19.37
CA CYS A 201 -14.24 4.08 -20.21
C CYS A 201 -15.49 3.50 -19.54
N ASP A 202 -15.63 3.60 -18.20
CA ASP A 202 -16.83 3.25 -17.42
C ASP A 202 -17.85 4.39 -17.47
#